data_19d8473579f0e740c4bf057fd6929b20
#
_entry.id   19d8473579f0e740c4bf057fd6929b20
#
_cell.length_a   1.000
_cell.length_b   1.000
_cell.length_c   1.000
_cell.angle_alpha   90.00
_cell.angle_beta   90.00
_cell.angle_gamma   90.00
#
_symmetry.space_group_name_H-M   'P 1'
#
loop_
_entity.id
_entity.type
_entity.pdbx_description
1 polymer ?
#
loop_
_entity_poly.entity_id
_entity_poly.type
_entity_poly.pdbx_seq_one_letter_code
_entity_poly.pdbx_strand_id
1 'polypeptide(L)'
;MLRLEKLVKTYKTGDQALQAVDIEIPEGQVLALIGPSGAGKSTLIRCINRLVEPTSGKVYLGNVELTRLSSSGLRRERRRMGMIFQEYALVERLTVMENVLSGRLGYVGFWRSYLRKFPQSDVDEAFRLLDRVGLAHMADKRADELSGGQRQRI
;
A
#
# COMPACT_ATOMS: atom_id res chain seq x y z
N MET A 1 0.27 -12.17 -12.00
CA MET A 1 1.15 -11.52 -13.00
C MET A 1 1.02 -10.01 -12.87
N LEU A 2 2.15 -9.28 -12.83
CA LEU A 2 2.22 -7.82 -12.91
C LEU A 2 3.00 -7.46 -14.19
N ARG A 3 2.48 -6.52 -15.00
CA ARG A 3 3.14 -6.08 -16.24
C ARG A 3 3.10 -4.57 -16.37
N LEU A 4 4.24 -4.00 -16.72
CA LEU A 4 4.43 -2.58 -16.99
C LEU A 4 4.80 -2.43 -18.46
N GLU A 5 4.19 -1.47 -19.16
CA GLU A 5 4.46 -1.18 -20.56
C GLU A 5 4.83 0.30 -20.71
N LYS A 6 6.08 0.55 -21.13
CA LYS A 6 6.64 1.87 -21.42
C LYS A 6 6.31 2.90 -20.33
N LEU A 7 6.45 2.50 -19.07
CA LEU A 7 6.08 3.33 -17.94
C LEU A 7 7.04 4.52 -17.80
N VAL A 8 6.49 5.73 -17.87
CA VAL A 8 7.24 6.98 -17.73
C VAL A 8 6.73 7.75 -16.53
N LYS A 9 7.64 8.35 -15.78
CA LYS A 9 7.32 9.36 -14.77
C LYS A 9 8.26 10.53 -14.84
N THR A 10 7.70 11.70 -15.16
CA THR A 10 8.36 13.01 -15.07
C THR A 10 7.63 13.82 -14.01
N TYR A 11 8.37 14.39 -13.08
CA TYR A 11 7.82 15.28 -12.06
C TYR A 11 7.68 16.72 -12.61
N LYS A 12 6.91 17.57 -11.91
CA LYS A 12 6.71 18.97 -12.29
C LYS A 12 8.01 19.79 -12.30
N THR A 13 9.02 19.34 -11.56
CA THR A 13 10.39 19.89 -11.55
C THR A 13 11.16 19.65 -12.84
N GLY A 14 10.65 18.81 -13.75
CA GLY A 14 11.34 18.36 -14.95
C GLY A 14 12.12 17.05 -14.78
N ASP A 15 12.28 16.57 -13.53
CA ASP A 15 13.03 15.34 -13.24
C ASP A 15 12.31 14.12 -13.80
N GLN A 16 12.98 13.39 -14.68
CA GLN A 16 12.46 12.15 -15.25
C GLN A 16 12.93 10.95 -14.42
N ALA A 17 12.05 10.50 -13.52
CA ALA A 17 12.34 9.39 -12.61
C ALA A 17 12.19 8.00 -13.24
N LEU A 18 11.34 7.86 -14.27
CA LEU A 18 11.15 6.61 -15.03
C LEU A 18 11.17 6.91 -16.52
N GLN A 19 11.95 6.12 -17.28
CA GLN A 19 12.20 6.28 -18.71
C GLN A 19 11.75 5.05 -19.47
N ALA A 20 10.45 4.99 -19.84
CA ALA A 20 9.85 3.93 -20.63
C ALA A 20 10.18 2.51 -20.10
N VAL A 21 9.90 2.28 -18.80
CA VAL A 21 10.20 1.02 -18.13
C VAL A 21 9.23 -0.07 -18.58
N ASP A 22 9.76 -1.18 -19.08
CA ASP A 22 9.04 -2.39 -19.41
C ASP A 22 9.46 -3.51 -18.44
N ILE A 23 8.51 -4.09 -17.72
CA ILE A 23 8.73 -5.19 -16.76
C ILE A 23 7.56 -6.15 -16.84
N GLU A 24 7.85 -7.43 -16.78
CA GLU A 24 6.86 -8.49 -16.58
C GLU A 24 7.27 -9.36 -15.41
N ILE A 25 6.38 -9.52 -14.44
CA ILE A 25 6.57 -10.35 -13.25
C ILE A 25 5.48 -11.41 -13.25
N PRO A 26 5.79 -12.65 -13.61
CA PRO A 26 4.87 -13.78 -13.51
C PRO A 26 4.36 -14.00 -12.08
N GLU A 27 3.26 -14.70 -11.95
CA GLU A 27 2.71 -15.06 -10.65
C GLU A 27 3.67 -15.98 -9.87
N GLY A 28 3.79 -15.73 -8.56
CA GLY A 28 4.68 -16.48 -7.68
C GLY A 28 6.16 -16.08 -7.75
N GLN A 29 6.54 -15.13 -8.59
CA GLN A 29 7.92 -14.64 -8.66
C GLN A 29 8.18 -13.48 -7.71
N VAL A 30 9.44 -13.39 -7.26
CA VAL A 30 10.00 -12.26 -6.50
C VAL A 30 10.97 -11.50 -7.40
N LEU A 31 10.74 -10.19 -7.53
CA LEU A 31 11.63 -9.28 -8.25
C LEU A 31 12.32 -8.33 -7.26
N ALA A 32 13.64 -8.27 -7.29
CA ALA A 32 14.43 -7.30 -6.54
C ALA A 32 14.82 -6.11 -7.43
N LEU A 33 14.56 -4.88 -6.97
CA LEU A 33 15.01 -3.65 -7.61
C LEU A 33 16.25 -3.13 -6.91
N ILE A 34 17.40 -3.19 -7.59
CA ILE A 34 18.72 -2.80 -7.07
C ILE A 34 19.21 -1.58 -7.84
N GLY A 35 19.85 -0.65 -7.16
CA GLY A 35 20.42 0.55 -7.76
C GLY A 35 20.69 1.65 -6.75
N PRO A 36 21.40 2.72 -7.12
CA PRO A 36 21.73 3.84 -6.23
C PRO A 36 20.51 4.61 -5.76
N SER A 37 20.69 5.49 -4.77
CA SER A 37 19.66 6.47 -4.39
C SER A 37 19.33 7.35 -5.59
N GLY A 38 18.04 7.69 -5.74
CA GLY A 38 17.58 8.48 -6.90
C GLY A 38 17.30 7.69 -8.18
N ALA A 39 17.62 6.40 -8.27
CA ALA A 39 17.41 5.58 -9.48
C ALA A 39 15.93 5.28 -9.82
N GLY A 40 14.97 5.91 -9.16
CA GLY A 40 13.53 5.76 -9.47
C GLY A 40 12.85 4.54 -8.85
N LYS A 41 13.54 3.69 -8.05
CA LYS A 41 12.99 2.46 -7.46
C LYS A 41 11.68 2.69 -6.68
N SER A 42 11.70 3.64 -5.76
CA SER A 42 10.51 3.98 -4.96
C SER A 42 9.41 4.62 -5.81
N THR A 43 9.78 5.39 -6.83
CA THR A 43 8.83 5.96 -7.79
C THR A 43 8.15 4.86 -8.60
N LEU A 44 8.91 3.86 -9.05
CA LEU A 44 8.36 2.71 -9.79
C LEU A 44 7.31 1.97 -8.94
N ILE A 45 7.65 1.60 -7.70
CA ILE A 45 6.73 0.90 -6.79
C ILE A 45 5.46 1.75 -6.55
N ARG A 46 5.63 3.07 -6.32
CA ARG A 46 4.49 3.98 -6.13
C ARG A 46 3.65 4.18 -7.40
N CYS A 47 4.23 4.08 -8.59
CA CYS A 47 3.49 4.11 -9.84
C CYS A 47 2.71 2.82 -10.10
N ILE A 48 3.21 1.66 -9.68
CA ILE A 48 2.52 0.37 -9.82
C ILE A 48 1.15 0.40 -9.13
N ASN A 49 1.09 0.91 -7.91
CA ASN A 49 -0.18 1.01 -7.16
C ASN A 49 -0.89 2.36 -7.35
N ARG A 50 -0.38 3.22 -8.26
CA ARG A 50 -0.88 4.57 -8.55
C ARG A 50 -0.98 5.49 -7.31
N LEU A 51 -0.12 5.32 -6.31
CA LEU A 51 0.10 6.36 -5.29
C LEU A 51 0.78 7.58 -5.90
N VAL A 52 1.58 7.35 -6.94
CA VAL A 52 2.10 8.38 -7.85
C VAL A 52 1.55 8.07 -9.24
N GLU A 53 0.83 9.01 -9.84
CA GLU A 53 0.34 8.84 -11.21
C GLU A 53 1.50 8.84 -12.20
N PRO A 54 1.62 7.81 -13.06
CA PRO A 54 2.59 7.84 -14.15
C PRO A 54 2.26 8.96 -15.14
N THR A 55 3.28 9.48 -15.82
CA THR A 55 3.10 10.47 -16.90
C THR A 55 2.55 9.83 -18.16
N SER A 56 3.03 8.63 -18.47
CA SER A 56 2.53 7.79 -19.57
C SER A 56 2.89 6.33 -19.33
N GLY A 57 2.44 5.45 -20.23
CA GLY A 57 2.61 4.01 -20.11
C GLY A 57 1.46 3.35 -19.39
N LYS A 58 1.57 2.04 -19.20
CA LYS A 58 0.48 1.23 -18.66
C LYS A 58 0.97 0.31 -17.55
N VAL A 59 0.08 0.05 -16.60
CA VAL A 59 0.29 -0.91 -15.50
C VAL A 59 -0.86 -1.90 -15.50
N TYR A 60 -0.54 -3.19 -15.54
CA TYR A 60 -1.51 -4.29 -15.51
C TYR A 60 -1.31 -5.15 -14.27
N LEU A 61 -2.41 -5.48 -13.59
CA LEU A 61 -2.48 -6.51 -12.56
C LEU A 61 -3.37 -7.65 -13.07
N GLY A 62 -2.77 -8.76 -13.43
CA GLY A 62 -3.45 -9.79 -14.22
C GLY A 62 -3.91 -9.21 -15.55
N ASN A 63 -5.21 -9.29 -15.82
CA ASN A 63 -5.82 -8.75 -17.05
C ASN A 63 -6.38 -7.32 -16.90
N VAL A 64 -6.20 -6.70 -15.73
CA VAL A 64 -6.77 -5.40 -15.43
C VAL A 64 -5.73 -4.29 -15.64
N GLU A 65 -6.00 -3.35 -16.55
CA GLU A 65 -5.17 -2.15 -16.73
C GLU A 65 -5.48 -1.13 -15.63
N LEU A 66 -4.60 -1.04 -14.63
CA LEU A 66 -4.76 -0.15 -13.48
C LEU A 66 -4.77 1.32 -13.87
N THR A 67 -3.97 1.70 -14.88
CA THR A 67 -3.80 3.09 -15.33
C THR A 67 -5.06 3.72 -15.90
N ARG A 68 -6.01 2.92 -16.38
CA ARG A 68 -7.31 3.38 -16.91
C ARG A 68 -8.45 3.39 -15.91
N LEU A 69 -8.25 2.79 -14.74
CA LEU A 69 -9.33 2.68 -13.77
C LEU A 69 -9.72 4.03 -13.18
N SER A 70 -11.01 4.20 -12.97
CA SER A 70 -11.56 5.26 -12.12
C SER A 70 -11.09 5.08 -10.67
N SER A 71 -11.24 6.10 -9.84
CA SER A 71 -10.87 6.04 -8.41
C SER A 71 -11.55 4.89 -7.67
N SER A 72 -12.82 4.59 -7.98
CA SER A 72 -13.56 3.49 -7.37
C SER A 72 -13.06 2.11 -7.85
N GLY A 73 -12.76 1.97 -9.14
CA GLY A 73 -12.15 0.77 -9.70
C GLY A 73 -10.76 0.50 -9.13
N LEU A 74 -9.92 1.53 -9.06
CA LEU A 74 -8.59 1.45 -8.48
C LEU A 74 -8.63 1.08 -6.98
N ARG A 75 -9.57 1.65 -6.22
CA ARG A 75 -9.77 1.28 -4.80
C ARG A 75 -10.09 -0.20 -4.65
N ARG A 76 -10.87 -0.78 -5.55
CA ARG A 76 -11.19 -2.21 -5.55
C ARG A 76 -9.96 -3.07 -5.86
N GLU A 77 -9.17 -2.71 -6.87
CA GLU A 77 -7.97 -3.48 -7.22
C GLU A 77 -6.86 -3.37 -6.16
N ARG A 78 -6.71 -2.22 -5.50
CA ARG A 78 -5.77 -2.05 -4.38
C ARG A 78 -6.02 -2.99 -3.20
N ARG A 79 -7.23 -3.58 -3.05
CA ARG A 79 -7.48 -4.62 -2.05
C ARG A 79 -6.66 -5.91 -2.29
N ARG A 80 -6.20 -6.10 -3.52
CA ARG A 80 -5.38 -7.26 -3.94
C ARG A 80 -3.89 -6.97 -3.84
N MET A 81 -3.52 -5.77 -3.42
CA MET A 81 -2.14 -5.29 -3.38
C MET A 81 -1.80 -4.90 -1.94
N GLY A 82 -0.77 -5.51 -1.37
CA GLY A 82 -0.15 -5.02 -0.14
C GLY A 82 1.05 -4.13 -0.46
N MET A 83 1.28 -3.11 0.34
CA MET A 83 2.49 -2.27 0.25
C MET A 83 3.09 -2.10 1.64
N ILE A 84 4.35 -2.48 1.78
CA ILE A 84 5.13 -2.22 2.99
C ILE A 84 5.95 -0.96 2.72
N PHE A 85 5.73 0.06 3.53
CA PHE A 85 6.45 1.34 3.42
C PHE A 85 7.77 1.28 4.17
N GLN A 86 8.76 2.03 3.70
CA GLN A 86 10.04 2.18 4.39
C GLN A 86 9.87 2.89 5.75
N GLU A 87 9.01 3.90 5.81
CA GLU A 87 8.52 4.48 7.05
C GLU A 87 7.24 3.74 7.47
N TYR A 88 6.97 3.68 8.75
CA TYR A 88 5.88 2.85 9.32
C TYR A 88 4.50 3.16 8.76
N ALA A 89 4.30 4.36 8.18
CA ALA A 89 3.03 4.83 7.62
C ALA A 89 1.83 4.74 8.59
N LEU A 90 2.10 4.73 9.89
CA LEU A 90 1.10 4.72 10.94
C LEU A 90 0.55 6.14 11.17
N VAL A 91 -0.72 6.21 11.50
CA VAL A 91 -1.34 7.43 12.00
C VAL A 91 -1.06 7.50 13.51
N GLU A 92 -0.12 8.35 13.91
CA GLU A 92 0.45 8.38 15.27
C GLU A 92 -0.60 8.55 16.37
N ARG A 93 -1.63 9.35 16.12
CA ARG A 93 -2.70 9.64 17.09
C ARG A 93 -3.77 8.56 17.21
N LEU A 94 -3.76 7.57 16.32
CA LEU A 94 -4.65 6.42 16.37
C LEU A 94 -4.05 5.32 17.24
N THR A 95 -4.92 4.49 17.81
CA THR A 95 -4.48 3.28 18.54
C THR A 95 -3.88 2.26 17.58
N VAL A 96 -3.19 1.28 18.11
CA VAL A 96 -2.67 0.13 17.38
C VAL A 96 -3.80 -0.57 16.63
N MET A 97 -4.92 -0.85 17.32
CA MET A 97 -6.10 -1.48 16.72
C MET A 97 -6.67 -0.63 15.58
N GLU A 98 -6.82 0.68 15.76
CA GLU A 98 -7.33 1.57 14.72
C GLU A 98 -6.40 1.63 13.49
N ASN A 99 -5.08 1.59 13.69
CA ASN A 99 -4.11 1.53 12.60
C ASN A 99 -4.26 0.22 11.79
N VAL A 100 -4.35 -0.94 12.46
CA VAL A 100 -4.56 -2.23 11.80
C VAL A 100 -5.90 -2.23 11.04
N LEU A 101 -6.98 -1.78 11.67
CA LEU A 101 -8.31 -1.71 11.05
C LEU A 101 -8.36 -0.71 9.88
N SER A 102 -7.45 0.27 9.82
CA SER A 102 -7.37 1.18 8.67
C SER A 102 -7.12 0.43 7.35
N GLY A 103 -6.43 -0.71 7.39
CA GLY A 103 -6.24 -1.61 6.25
C GLY A 103 -7.56 -2.19 5.71
N ARG A 104 -8.63 -2.21 6.53
CA ARG A 104 -9.96 -2.68 6.13
C ARG A 104 -10.87 -1.60 5.55
N LEU A 105 -10.44 -0.32 5.52
CA LEU A 105 -11.21 0.80 4.97
C LEU A 105 -11.64 0.60 3.50
N GLY A 106 -10.88 -0.19 2.74
CA GLY A 106 -11.24 -0.58 1.38
C GLY A 106 -12.49 -1.46 1.28
N TYR A 107 -12.85 -2.17 2.33
CA TYR A 107 -13.89 -3.22 2.36
C TYR A 107 -15.19 -2.77 3.01
N VAL A 108 -15.15 -1.70 3.80
CA VAL A 108 -16.33 -1.15 4.49
C VAL A 108 -16.91 0.04 3.75
N GLY A 109 -18.22 0.25 3.87
CA GLY A 109 -18.90 1.39 3.27
C GLY A 109 -18.54 2.71 3.97
N PHE A 110 -18.74 3.83 3.26
CA PHE A 110 -18.37 5.18 3.72
C PHE A 110 -18.86 5.50 5.15
N TRP A 111 -20.14 5.28 5.47
CA TRP A 111 -20.71 5.59 6.77
C TRP A 111 -20.13 4.74 7.91
N ARG A 112 -19.86 3.46 7.65
CA ARG A 112 -19.21 2.60 8.65
C ARG A 112 -17.77 3.02 8.89
N SER A 113 -17.06 3.36 7.82
CA SER A 113 -15.69 3.89 7.89
C SER A 113 -15.63 5.19 8.69
N TYR A 114 -16.52 6.14 8.38
CA TYR A 114 -16.58 7.43 9.05
C TYR A 114 -16.90 7.29 10.57
N LEU A 115 -17.83 6.41 10.93
CA LEU A 115 -18.21 6.12 12.32
C LEU A 115 -17.26 5.12 13.01
N ARG A 116 -16.16 4.68 12.34
CA ARG A 116 -15.21 3.67 12.83
C ARG A 116 -15.87 2.36 13.27
N LYS A 117 -17.02 2.02 12.66
CA LYS A 117 -17.78 0.79 12.96
C LYS A 117 -17.37 -0.31 11.99
N PHE A 118 -16.38 -1.08 12.40
CA PHE A 118 -15.94 -2.25 11.65
C PHE A 118 -16.81 -3.48 12.01
N PRO A 119 -16.99 -4.44 11.06
CA PRO A 119 -17.57 -5.74 11.36
C PRO A 119 -16.76 -6.45 12.46
N GLN A 120 -17.44 -7.21 13.34
CA GLN A 120 -16.75 -7.95 14.41
C GLN A 120 -15.69 -8.91 13.85
N SER A 121 -15.96 -9.54 12.72
CA SER A 121 -14.99 -10.40 12.03
C SER A 121 -13.67 -9.69 11.65
N ASP A 122 -13.73 -8.39 11.29
CA ASP A 122 -12.53 -7.60 10.99
C ASP A 122 -11.76 -7.26 12.28
N VAL A 123 -12.48 -7.01 13.37
CA VAL A 123 -11.88 -6.77 14.70
C VAL A 123 -11.20 -8.02 15.23
N ASP A 124 -11.87 -9.17 15.15
CA ASP A 124 -11.31 -10.47 15.58
C ASP A 124 -10.06 -10.83 14.77
N GLU A 125 -10.09 -10.61 13.46
CA GLU A 125 -8.93 -10.83 12.60
C GLU A 125 -7.77 -9.87 12.95
N ALA A 126 -8.07 -8.60 13.23
CA ALA A 126 -7.06 -7.64 13.66
C ALA A 126 -6.39 -8.07 14.97
N PHE A 127 -7.17 -8.53 15.97
CA PHE A 127 -6.62 -9.09 17.20
C PHE A 127 -5.74 -10.31 16.95
N ARG A 128 -6.18 -11.25 16.10
CA ARG A 128 -5.40 -12.43 15.72
C ARG A 128 -4.07 -12.05 15.07
N LEU A 129 -4.06 -11.05 14.19
CA LEU A 129 -2.84 -10.56 13.54
C LEU A 129 -1.91 -9.88 14.54
N LEU A 130 -2.44 -9.07 15.46
CA LEU A 130 -1.66 -8.44 16.53
C LEU A 130 -1.06 -9.47 17.48
N ASP A 131 -1.78 -10.54 17.79
CA ASP A 131 -1.27 -11.63 18.63
C ASP A 131 -0.09 -12.33 17.95
N ARG A 132 -0.17 -12.62 16.66
CA ARG A 132 0.94 -13.22 15.87
C ARG A 132 2.23 -12.40 15.89
N VAL A 133 2.14 -11.10 16.06
CA VAL A 133 3.31 -10.21 16.15
C VAL A 133 3.63 -9.80 17.60
N GLY A 134 2.91 -10.38 18.59
CA GLY A 134 3.12 -10.15 20.01
C GLY A 134 2.69 -8.76 20.49
N LEU A 135 1.71 -8.13 19.84
CA LEU A 135 1.24 -6.76 20.14
C LEU A 135 -0.24 -6.69 20.57
N ALA A 136 -0.94 -7.82 20.77
CA ALA A 136 -2.34 -7.84 21.15
C ALA A 136 -2.60 -7.05 22.46
N HIS A 137 -1.70 -7.13 23.44
CA HIS A 137 -1.79 -6.43 24.72
C HIS A 137 -1.58 -4.90 24.60
N MET A 138 -1.22 -4.42 23.43
CA MET A 138 -1.04 -2.99 23.13
C MET A 138 -2.11 -2.42 22.21
N ALA A 139 -3.17 -3.18 21.92
CA ALA A 139 -4.21 -2.82 20.96
C ALA A 139 -4.80 -1.41 21.18
N ASP A 140 -4.97 -1.01 22.45
CA ASP A 140 -5.54 0.27 22.84
C ASP A 140 -4.51 1.39 23.00
N LYS A 141 -3.20 1.09 22.92
CA LYS A 141 -2.16 2.12 22.97
C LYS A 141 -2.09 2.89 21.67
N ARG A 142 -1.75 4.18 21.77
CA ARG A 142 -1.52 5.01 20.59
C ARG A 142 -0.20 4.63 19.92
N ALA A 143 -0.15 4.80 18.59
CA ALA A 143 1.04 4.45 17.82
C ALA A 143 2.26 5.31 18.19
N ASP A 144 2.08 6.58 18.64
CA ASP A 144 3.17 7.45 19.10
C ASP A 144 3.79 7.01 20.43
N GLU A 145 3.11 6.17 21.21
CA GLU A 145 3.60 5.61 22.49
C GLU A 145 4.47 4.36 22.30
N LEU A 146 4.59 3.85 21.07
CA LEU A 146 5.30 2.61 20.77
C LEU A 146 6.77 2.87 20.42
N SER A 147 7.62 1.88 20.76
CA SER A 147 9.01 1.86 20.27
C SER A 147 9.07 1.67 18.75
N GLY A 148 10.20 2.06 18.13
CA GLY A 148 10.41 1.89 16.69
C GLY A 148 10.21 0.45 16.21
N GLY A 149 10.74 -0.55 16.94
CA GLY A 149 10.56 -1.95 16.61
C GLY A 149 9.13 -2.46 16.81
N GLN A 150 8.34 -1.84 17.70
CA GLN A 150 6.91 -2.15 17.84
C GLN A 150 6.11 -1.55 16.67
N ARG A 151 6.39 -0.31 16.28
CA ARG A 151 5.76 0.35 15.11
C ARG A 151 6.02 -0.41 13.81
N GLN A 152 7.19 -1.03 13.67
CA GLN A 152 7.55 -1.81 12.48
C GLN A 152 6.74 -3.10 12.33
N ARG A 153 6.17 -3.61 13.42
CA ARG A 153 5.40 -4.85 13.44
C ARG A 153 3.89 -4.66 13.22
N ILE A 154 3.43 -3.41 13.24
CA ILE A 154 2.05 -3.02 12.93
C ILE A 154 1.89 -2.81 11.42
#